data_272aed38ab6e7727e593ff52288eebfd
#
_entry.id   272aed38ab6e7727e593ff52288eebfd
#
_cell.length_a   1.000
_cell.length_b   1.000
_cell.length_c   1.000
_cell.angle_alpha   90.00
_cell.angle_beta   90.00
_cell.angle_gamma   90.00
#
_symmetry.space_group_name_H-M   'P 1'
#
loop_
_entity.id
_entity.type
_entity.pdbx_description
1 polymer ?
#
loop_
_entity_poly.entity_id
_entity_poly.type
_entity_poly.pdbx_seq_one_letter_code
_entity_poly.pdbx_strand_id
1 'polypeptide(L)' 'MADTKVTVNNHGPLRLEGTFAICDGAGGTFDLAGRTVISLCRCGHSENKPFCDGSHRKVGFQSEIKARQLPPPAPKV' A
#
# COMPACT_ATOMS: atom_id res chain seq x y z
N MET A 1 -11.60 17.35 3.66
CA MET A 1 -11.82 16.26 2.69
C MET A 1 -10.48 15.69 2.27
N ALA A 2 -10.34 14.40 2.33
CA ALA A 2 -9.07 13.77 1.94
C ALA A 2 -9.03 13.61 0.42
N ASP A 3 -7.95 14.09 -0.21
CA ASP A 3 -7.75 13.90 -1.63
C ASP A 3 -7.22 12.51 -1.96
N THR A 4 -6.71 11.81 -0.96
CA THR A 4 -6.13 10.49 -1.12
C THR A 4 -6.74 9.54 -0.10
N LYS A 5 -7.13 8.36 -0.58
CA LYS A 5 -7.72 7.33 0.26
C LYS A 5 -6.84 6.08 0.17
N VAL A 6 -6.45 5.56 1.33
CA VAL A 6 -5.70 4.31 1.43
C VAL A 6 -6.60 3.26 2.06
N THR A 7 -6.81 2.17 1.35
CA THR A 7 -7.63 1.06 1.83
C THR A 7 -6.74 -0.16 2.05
N VAL A 8 -6.78 -0.72 3.25
CA VAL A 8 -6.06 -1.95 3.56
C VAL A 8 -7.02 -3.11 3.34
N ASN A 9 -6.81 -3.85 2.26
CA ASN A 9 -7.69 -4.96 1.91
C ASN A 9 -7.35 -6.19 2.75
N ASN A 10 -8.38 -6.91 3.18
CA ASN A 10 -8.17 -8.19 3.84
C ASN A 10 -7.49 -9.16 2.88
N HIS A 11 -6.44 -9.82 3.35
CA HIS A 11 -5.70 -10.83 2.58
C HIS A 11 -5.19 -10.31 1.24
N GLY A 12 -4.90 -9.01 1.17
CA GLY A 12 -4.53 -8.39 -0.10
C GLY A 12 -3.68 -7.15 0.07
N PRO A 13 -3.61 -6.33 -0.98
CA PRO A 13 -2.72 -5.18 -1.02
C PRO A 13 -3.27 -3.96 -0.29
N LEU A 14 -2.44 -2.94 -0.20
CA LEU A 14 -2.85 -1.59 0.14
C LEU A 14 -3.30 -0.90 -1.14
N ARG A 15 -4.52 -0.41 -1.16
CA ARG A 15 -5.06 0.28 -2.33
C ARG A 15 -5.08 1.78 -2.06
N LEU A 16 -4.45 2.54 -2.95
CA LEU A 16 -4.42 4.00 -2.88
C LEU A 16 -5.26 4.57 -4.01
N GLU A 17 -6.11 5.52 -3.67
CA GLU A 17 -6.98 6.20 -4.64
C GLU A 17 -6.85 7.70 -4.47
N GLY A 18 -6.81 8.42 -5.58
CA GLY A 18 -6.78 9.89 -5.58
C GLY A 18 -5.48 10.45 -6.09
N THR A 19 -5.05 11.56 -5.49
CA THR A 19 -3.82 12.24 -5.88
C THR A 19 -2.72 11.87 -4.88
N PHE A 20 -1.64 11.29 -5.37
CA PHE A 20 -0.52 10.88 -4.51
C PHE A 20 0.75 10.75 -5.35
N ALA A 21 1.88 10.69 -4.65
CA ALA A 21 3.16 10.39 -5.25
C ALA A 21 3.74 9.14 -4.58
N ILE A 22 4.33 8.28 -5.36
CA ILE A 22 5.03 7.10 -4.87
C ILE A 22 6.52 7.33 -5.09
N CYS A 23 7.28 7.33 -4.02
CA CYS A 23 8.72 7.61 -4.07
C CYS A 23 9.51 6.45 -3.50
N ASP A 24 10.73 6.27 -4.00
CA ASP A 24 11.63 5.28 -3.41
C ASP A 24 12.39 5.89 -2.23
N GLY A 25 13.19 5.07 -1.57
CA GLY A 25 13.92 5.50 -0.37
C GLY A 25 15.02 6.53 -0.64
N ALA A 26 15.42 6.68 -1.88
CA ALA A 26 16.43 7.66 -2.29
C ALA A 26 15.81 8.97 -2.76
N GLY A 27 14.49 9.08 -2.74
CA GLY A 27 13.78 10.30 -3.14
C GLY A 27 13.32 10.32 -4.60
N GLY A 28 13.55 9.25 -5.34
CA GLY A 28 13.07 9.16 -6.72
C GLY A 28 11.56 8.93 -6.76
N THR A 29 10.89 9.53 -7.72
CA THR A 29 9.44 9.40 -7.87
C THR A 29 9.12 8.43 -8.99
N PHE A 30 8.24 7.46 -8.70
CA PHE A 30 7.75 6.56 -9.73
C PHE A 30 6.82 7.30 -10.68
N ASP A 31 6.98 7.04 -11.97
CA ASP A 31 6.04 7.53 -12.97
C ASP A 31 4.85 6.59 -13.01
N LEU A 32 3.71 7.05 -12.54
CA LEU A 32 2.51 6.25 -12.44
C LEU A 32 1.69 6.21 -13.72
N ALA A 33 2.17 6.86 -14.77
CA ALA A 33 1.52 6.89 -16.10
C ALA A 33 0.07 7.36 -16.03
N GLY A 34 -0.20 8.34 -15.18
CA GLY A 34 -1.54 8.93 -15.05
C GLY A 34 -2.53 8.13 -14.22
N ARG A 35 -2.07 7.08 -13.55
CA ARG A 35 -2.97 6.28 -12.72
C ARG A 35 -3.40 7.04 -11.48
N THR A 36 -4.68 6.90 -11.13
CA THR A 36 -5.24 7.45 -9.91
C THR A 36 -5.56 6.37 -8.89
N VAL A 37 -5.33 5.11 -9.23
CA VAL A 37 -5.52 3.97 -8.34
C VAL A 37 -4.31 3.07 -8.46
N ILE A 38 -3.68 2.79 -7.32
CA ILE A 38 -2.48 1.94 -7.25
C ILE A 38 -2.67 0.95 -6.11
N SER A 39 -2.22 -0.28 -6.31
CA SER A 39 -2.18 -1.29 -5.25
C SER A 39 -0.73 -1.60 -4.89
N LEU A 40 -0.40 -1.45 -3.61
CA LEU A 40 0.93 -1.73 -3.11
C LEU A 40 0.96 -3.11 -2.44
N CYS A 41 2.05 -3.84 -2.67
CA CYS A 41 2.22 -5.17 -2.11
C CYS A 41 2.30 -5.14 -0.59
N ARG A 42 1.60 -6.06 0.06
CA ARG A 42 1.64 -6.24 1.51
C ARG A 42 2.13 -7.64 1.89
N CYS A 43 2.06 -8.60 0.97
CA CYS A 43 2.45 -9.98 1.24
C CYS A 43 3.96 -10.21 1.18
N GLY A 44 4.71 -9.31 0.55
CA GLY A 44 6.14 -9.42 0.43
C GLY A 44 6.63 -10.33 -0.70
N HIS A 45 5.73 -10.87 -1.50
CA HIS A 45 6.06 -11.85 -2.53
C HIS A 45 5.82 -11.37 -3.96
N SER A 46 5.40 -10.11 -4.13
CA SER A 46 5.21 -9.56 -5.46
C SER A 46 6.55 -9.51 -6.22
N GLU A 47 6.52 -9.86 -7.48
CA GLU A 47 7.68 -9.74 -8.35
C GLU A 47 7.85 -8.33 -8.91
N ASN A 48 6.87 -7.47 -8.67
CA ASN A 48 6.89 -6.09 -9.13
C ASN A 48 6.82 -5.11 -7.96
N LYS A 49 7.51 -5.42 -6.87
CA LYS A 49 7.50 -4.56 -5.69
C LYS A 49 7.88 -3.13 -6.05
N PRO A 50 7.25 -2.15 -5.43
CA PRO A 50 6.27 -2.23 -4.34
C PRO A 50 4.85 -2.49 -4.81
N PHE A 51 4.61 -2.66 -6.09
CA PHE A 51 3.26 -2.82 -6.62
C PHE A 51 2.78 -4.25 -6.49
N CYS A 52 1.47 -4.40 -6.33
CA CYS A 52 0.85 -5.71 -6.23
C CYS A 52 0.75 -6.36 -7.60
N ASP A 53 1.08 -7.65 -7.69
CA ASP A 53 0.94 -8.44 -8.92
C ASP A 53 0.05 -9.66 -8.72
N GLY A 54 -0.65 -9.74 -7.58
CA GLY A 54 -1.51 -10.87 -7.29
C GLY A 54 -0.83 -12.02 -6.58
N SER A 55 0.46 -11.92 -6.26
CA SER A 55 1.19 -12.98 -5.59
C SER A 55 0.62 -13.34 -4.23
N HIS A 56 -0.11 -12.41 -3.57
CA HIS A 56 -0.74 -12.71 -2.30
C HIS A 56 -1.72 -13.88 -2.38
N ARG A 57 -2.32 -14.11 -3.55
CA ARG A 57 -3.22 -15.25 -3.76
C ARG A 57 -2.43 -16.54 -3.89
N LYS A 58 -1.27 -16.49 -4.55
CA LYS A 58 -0.44 -17.66 -4.78
C LYS A 58 0.20 -18.18 -3.51
N VAL A 59 0.60 -17.27 -2.61
CA VAL A 59 1.28 -17.66 -1.37
C VAL A 59 0.32 -17.84 -0.22
N GLY A 60 -0.98 -17.64 -0.41
CA GLY A 60 -1.96 -17.79 0.65
C GLY A 60 -1.85 -16.74 1.72
N PHE A 61 -1.52 -15.51 1.35
CA PHE A 61 -1.40 -14.41 2.31
C PHE A 61 -2.73 -14.18 3.01
N GLN A 62 -2.70 -14.18 4.34
CA GLN A 62 -3.88 -13.97 5.16
C GLN A 62 -3.62 -12.90 6.19
N SER A 63 -4.42 -11.86 6.17
CA SER A 63 -4.35 -10.78 7.15
C SER A 63 -5.66 -10.02 7.12
N GLU A 64 -6.42 -10.15 8.19
CA GLU A 64 -7.66 -9.40 8.34
C GLU A 64 -7.36 -8.09 9.06
N ILE A 65 -7.91 -7.01 8.54
CA ILE A 65 -7.65 -5.68 9.06
C ILE A 65 -8.95 -5.04 9.47
N LYS A 66 -8.94 -4.48 10.66
CA LYS A 66 -10.07 -3.72 11.20
C LYS A 66 -9.58 -2.35 11.63
N ALA A 67 -10.34 -1.33 11.27
CA ALA A 67 -9.99 0.02 11.69
C ALA A 67 -9.97 0.09 13.23
N ARG A 68 -8.97 0.76 13.75
CA ARG A 68 -8.82 0.93 15.19
C ARG A 68 -8.05 2.21 15.47
N GLN A 69 -8.13 2.66 16.70
CA GLN A 69 -7.34 3.79 17.14
C GLN A 69 -5.92 3.33 17.45
N LEU A 70 -4.96 3.99 16.88
CA LEU A 70 -3.56 3.70 17.15
C LEU A 70 -3.15 4.29 18.50
N PRO A 71 -2.19 3.68 19.19
CA PRO A 71 -1.63 4.30 20.39
C PRO A 71 -0.89 5.58 20.03
N PRO A 72 -0.64 6.48 21.00
CA PRO A 72 0.15 7.68 20.72
C PRO A 72 1.50 7.31 20.12
N PRO A 73 2.03 8.15 19.22
CA PRO A 73 3.34 7.84 18.64
C PRO A 73 4.42 7.83 19.68
N ALA A 74 5.40 6.94 19.48
CA ALA A 74 6.57 6.92 20.35
C ALA A 74 7.36 8.22 20.18
N PRO A 75 7.95 8.75 21.27
CA PRO A 75 8.71 10.01 21.16
C PRO A 75 9.97 9.86 20.33
N LYS A 76 10.41 8.66 20.08
CA LYS A 76 11.59 8.39 19.29
C LYS A 76 11.34 7.21 18.36
N VAL A 77 11.59 7.42 17.10
CA VAL A 77 11.36 6.40 16.07
C VAL A 77 12.65 6.08 15.36
#